data_6921d2858286755f4a746b6ea660afd2
#
_entry.id   6921d2858286755f4a746b6ea660afd2
#
_cell.length_a   1.000
_cell.length_b   1.000
_cell.length_c   1.000
_cell.angle_alpha   90.00
_cell.angle_beta   90.00
_cell.angle_gamma   90.00
#
_symmetry.space_group_name_H-M   'P 1'
#
loop_
_entity.id
_entity.type
_entity.pdbx_description
1 polymer ?
#
loop_
_entity_poly.entity_id
_entity_poly.type
_entity_poly.pdbx_seq_one_letter_code
_entity_poly.pdbx_strand_id
1 'polypeptide(L)'
;MMPYYVGIDGGGTKTAVEQRTRGSAAHSRAVFGPLNCNSDRTAAAKTLTDTLAWLAAQPEGLAGCDGLCIGSAGISNPDAYNFIQDIIRAGGYTGPLQIVGDQVTALAGALGQP
;
A
#
# COMPACT_ATOMS: atom_id res chain seq x y z
N MET A 1 -1.25 -8.39 -20.49
CA MET A 1 -1.11 -7.57 -19.28
C MET A 1 -0.15 -8.24 -18.31
N MET A 2 0.81 -7.49 -17.81
CA MET A 2 1.79 -8.01 -16.86
C MET A 2 1.32 -7.73 -15.44
N PRO A 3 1.22 -8.74 -14.58
CA PRO A 3 0.86 -8.49 -13.19
C PRO A 3 1.95 -7.68 -12.48
N TYR A 4 1.54 -6.87 -11.53
CA TYR A 4 2.48 -6.11 -10.74
C TYR A 4 2.15 -6.22 -9.25
N TYR A 5 3.11 -5.86 -8.42
CA TYR A 5 3.03 -5.93 -6.98
C TYR A 5 3.37 -4.57 -6.39
N VAL A 6 2.78 -4.24 -5.26
CA VAL A 6 2.95 -2.92 -4.63
C VAL A 6 3.34 -3.10 -3.17
N GLY A 7 4.40 -2.40 -2.78
CA GLY A 7 4.78 -2.26 -1.39
C GLY A 7 4.59 -0.83 -0.94
N ILE A 8 3.95 -0.64 0.19
CA ILE A 8 3.69 0.67 0.78
C ILE A 8 4.35 0.71 2.16
N ASP A 9 5.28 1.65 2.32
CA ASP A 9 5.98 1.85 3.58
C ASP A 9 5.47 3.14 4.20
N GLY A 10 4.53 3.03 5.13
CA GLY A 10 3.85 4.15 5.75
C GLY A 10 4.56 4.64 6.99
N GLY A 11 5.05 5.86 6.94
CA GLY A 11 5.71 6.50 8.05
C GLY A 11 4.90 7.60 8.70
N GLY A 12 5.46 8.17 9.75
CA GLY A 12 4.79 9.25 10.49
C GLY A 12 4.75 10.58 9.76
N THR A 13 5.61 10.78 8.77
CA THR A 13 5.67 12.03 8.01
C THR A 13 5.43 11.84 6.53
N LYS A 14 5.77 10.66 5.99
CA LYS A 14 5.59 10.38 4.56
C LYS A 14 5.41 8.89 4.35
N THR A 15 4.87 8.55 3.20
CA THR A 15 4.65 7.17 2.78
C THR A 15 5.33 6.95 1.45
N ALA A 16 6.18 5.93 1.38
CA ALA A 16 6.84 5.54 0.14
C ALA A 16 6.07 4.38 -0.48
N VAL A 17 5.80 4.49 -1.77
CA VAL A 17 5.07 3.46 -2.52
C VAL A 17 5.97 3.00 -3.65
N GLU A 18 6.10 1.68 -3.80
CA GLU A 18 6.87 1.11 -4.89
C GLU A 18 6.05 0.05 -5.61
N GLN A 19 6.00 0.19 -6.93
CA GLN A 19 5.33 -0.77 -7.80
C GLN A 19 6.38 -1.51 -8.60
N ARG A 20 6.30 -2.84 -8.63
CA ARG A 20 7.19 -3.68 -9.42
C ARG A 20 6.41 -4.65 -10.28
N THR A 21 6.85 -4.78 -11.53
CA THR A 21 6.30 -5.78 -12.45
C THR A 21 7.12 -7.05 -12.32
N ARG A 22 6.45 -8.17 -12.09
CA ARG A 22 7.13 -9.44 -11.93
C ARG A 22 7.87 -9.83 -13.22
N GLY A 23 9.11 -10.24 -13.07
CA GLY A 23 9.92 -10.64 -14.22
C GLY A 23 10.52 -9.48 -14.98
N SER A 24 10.40 -8.26 -14.46
CA SER A 24 10.93 -7.07 -15.08
C SER A 24 11.76 -6.28 -14.09
N ALA A 25 12.79 -5.60 -14.57
CA ALA A 25 13.55 -4.66 -13.75
C ALA A 25 12.83 -3.33 -13.60
N ALA A 26 11.81 -3.07 -14.39
CA ALA A 26 11.08 -1.81 -14.35
C ALA A 26 10.27 -1.69 -13.05
N HIS A 27 10.31 -0.51 -12.46
CA HIS A 27 9.51 -0.23 -11.28
C HIS A 27 9.16 1.25 -11.25
N SER A 28 8.09 1.58 -10.54
CA SER A 28 7.65 2.96 -10.35
C SER A 28 7.57 3.26 -8.86
N ARG A 29 7.91 4.48 -8.49
CA ARG A 29 7.89 4.90 -7.09
C ARG A 29 7.14 6.21 -6.97
N ALA A 30 6.51 6.40 -5.81
CA ALA A 30 5.83 7.64 -5.46
C ALA A 30 5.93 7.85 -3.96
N VAL A 31 5.77 9.10 -3.53
CA VAL A 31 5.78 9.46 -2.12
C VAL A 31 4.52 10.26 -1.83
N PHE A 32 3.85 9.89 -0.76
CA PHE A 32 2.62 10.53 -0.34
C PHE A 32 2.76 11.00 1.11
N GLY A 33 1.69 11.51 1.69
CA GLY A 33 1.69 12.05 3.04
C GLY A 33 1.83 10.99 4.13
N PRO A 34 1.62 11.37 5.38
CA PRO A 34 1.80 10.45 6.49
C PRO A 34 0.74 9.35 6.53
N LEU A 35 1.13 8.19 7.08
CA LEU A 35 0.22 7.08 7.28
C LEU A 35 0.40 6.57 8.70
N ASN A 36 -0.16 7.29 9.66
CA ASN A 36 -0.18 6.88 11.07
C ASN A 36 -1.60 7.03 11.59
N CYS A 37 -2.31 5.92 11.62
CA CYS A 37 -3.74 5.90 11.98
C CYS A 37 -3.99 6.23 13.44
N ASN A 38 -2.98 6.20 14.29
CA ASN A 38 -3.13 6.53 15.70
C ASN A 38 -3.04 8.03 15.95
N SER A 39 -2.28 8.76 15.12
CA SER A 39 -2.09 10.18 15.34
C SER A 39 -3.01 11.06 14.49
N ASP A 40 -3.31 10.66 13.25
CA ASP A 40 -4.14 11.47 12.36
C ASP A 40 -4.81 10.59 11.30
N ARG A 41 -6.04 10.18 11.59
CA ARG A 41 -6.80 9.32 10.68
C ARG A 41 -7.22 10.03 9.40
N THR A 42 -7.46 11.33 9.47
CA THR A 42 -7.83 12.10 8.29
C THR A 42 -6.68 12.14 7.29
N ALA A 43 -5.47 12.42 7.77
CA ALA A 43 -4.29 12.42 6.92
C ALA A 43 -3.99 11.02 6.39
N ALA A 44 -4.15 9.99 7.22
CA ALA A 44 -3.94 8.60 6.79
C ALA A 44 -4.93 8.21 5.69
N ALA A 45 -6.19 8.57 5.84
CA ALA A 45 -7.20 8.28 4.82
C ALA A 45 -6.87 8.96 3.50
N LYS A 46 -6.43 10.22 3.55
CA LYS A 46 -6.03 10.94 2.35
C LYS A 46 -4.84 10.26 1.68
N THR A 47 -3.84 9.88 2.45
CA THR A 47 -2.65 9.19 1.93
C THR A 47 -3.03 7.90 1.22
N LEU A 48 -3.89 7.08 1.81
CA LEU A 48 -4.34 5.84 1.20
C LEU A 48 -5.15 6.10 -0.06
N THR A 49 -6.03 7.09 -0.04
CA THR A 49 -6.85 7.45 -1.19
C THR A 49 -5.97 7.94 -2.34
N ASP A 50 -4.99 8.79 -2.05
CA ASP A 50 -4.06 9.29 -3.06
C ASP A 50 -3.24 8.16 -3.65
N THR A 51 -2.81 7.21 -2.83
CA THR A 51 -2.04 6.04 -3.28
C THR A 51 -2.88 5.19 -4.23
N LEU A 52 -4.13 4.92 -3.87
CA LEU A 52 -5.00 4.12 -4.72
C LEU A 52 -5.29 4.84 -6.05
N ALA A 53 -5.45 6.15 -6.02
CA ALA A 53 -5.65 6.93 -7.24
C ALA A 53 -4.43 6.83 -8.16
N TRP A 54 -3.22 6.89 -7.58
CA TRP A 54 -1.99 6.74 -8.34
C TRP A 54 -1.90 5.36 -8.99
N LEU A 55 -2.24 4.31 -8.25
CA LEU A 55 -2.26 2.94 -8.78
C LEU A 55 -3.32 2.76 -9.87
N ALA A 56 -4.49 3.33 -9.68
CA ALA A 56 -5.55 3.25 -10.67
C ALA A 56 -5.19 3.94 -11.98
N ALA A 57 -4.31 4.93 -11.91
CA ALA A 57 -3.84 5.64 -13.10
C ALA A 57 -2.74 4.90 -13.85
N GLN A 58 -2.18 3.83 -13.29
CA GLN A 58 -1.19 3.03 -14.00
C GLN A 58 -1.84 2.26 -15.15
N PRO A 59 -1.05 1.87 -16.18
CA PRO A 59 -1.64 1.18 -17.34
C PRO A 59 -2.47 -0.05 -17.00
N GLU A 60 -2.06 -0.83 -16.00
CA GLU A 60 -2.79 -2.02 -15.59
C GLU A 60 -3.91 -1.72 -14.61
N GLY A 61 -3.95 -0.52 -14.02
CA GLY A 61 -4.93 -0.14 -13.03
C GLY A 61 -4.91 -1.02 -11.79
N LEU A 62 -5.91 -0.87 -10.93
CA LEU A 62 -5.99 -1.67 -9.70
C LEU A 62 -6.22 -3.15 -10.02
N ALA A 63 -6.92 -3.46 -11.11
CA ALA A 63 -7.20 -4.84 -11.48
C ALA A 63 -5.93 -5.63 -11.82
N GLY A 64 -4.87 -4.95 -12.26
CA GLY A 64 -3.60 -5.59 -12.57
C GLY A 64 -2.69 -5.80 -11.37
N CYS A 65 -3.06 -5.31 -10.20
CA CYS A 65 -2.25 -5.45 -9.01
C CYS A 65 -2.50 -6.82 -8.36
N ASP A 66 -1.48 -7.67 -8.40
CA ASP A 66 -1.57 -9.03 -7.88
C ASP A 66 -1.23 -9.17 -6.41
N GLY A 67 -0.78 -8.12 -5.78
CA GLY A 67 -0.51 -8.14 -4.37
C GLY A 67 -0.20 -6.74 -3.84
N LEU A 68 -0.76 -6.40 -2.69
CA LEU A 68 -0.57 -5.12 -2.05
C LEU A 68 -0.18 -5.37 -0.60
N CYS A 69 1.00 -4.90 -0.22
CA CYS A 69 1.49 -5.03 1.15
C CYS A 69 1.71 -3.64 1.73
N ILE A 70 1.12 -3.39 2.89
CA ILE A 70 1.22 -2.11 3.57
C ILE A 70 1.91 -2.32 4.91
N GLY A 71 3.04 -1.65 5.10
CA GLY A 71 3.66 -1.50 6.40
C GLY A 71 3.30 -0.14 6.96
N SER A 72 2.85 -0.09 8.20
CA SER A 72 2.41 1.17 8.80
C SER A 72 2.77 1.22 10.28
N ALA A 73 3.30 2.36 10.71
CA ALA A 73 3.51 2.61 12.12
C ALA A 73 2.18 2.56 12.87
N GLY A 74 2.20 1.98 14.06
CA GLY A 74 1.02 1.95 14.91
C GLY A 74 -0.02 0.90 14.54
N ILE A 75 0.33 -0.08 13.69
CA ILE A 75 -0.63 -1.09 13.21
C ILE A 75 -0.92 -2.18 14.26
N SER A 76 -0.32 -2.12 15.43
CA SER A 76 -0.58 -3.09 16.49
C SER A 76 -2.03 -3.07 17.00
N ASN A 77 -2.76 -2.03 16.68
CA ASN A 77 -4.14 -1.83 17.08
C ASN A 77 -5.10 -2.43 16.03
N PRO A 78 -6.03 -3.33 16.41
CA PRO A 78 -6.98 -3.87 15.43
C PRO A 78 -7.82 -2.83 14.71
N ASP A 79 -8.13 -1.71 15.38
CA ASP A 79 -8.89 -0.63 14.75
C ASP A 79 -8.11 0.00 13.61
N ALA A 80 -6.80 0.17 13.79
CA ALA A 80 -5.95 0.71 12.72
C ALA A 80 -5.89 -0.24 11.53
N TYR A 81 -5.76 -1.53 11.80
CA TYR A 81 -5.78 -2.54 10.75
C TYR A 81 -7.08 -2.49 9.95
N ASN A 82 -8.21 -2.49 10.65
CA ASN A 82 -9.51 -2.47 10.00
C ASN A 82 -9.73 -1.17 9.23
N PHE A 83 -9.27 -0.05 9.76
CA PHE A 83 -9.37 1.25 9.11
C PHE A 83 -8.67 1.24 7.74
N ILE A 84 -7.43 0.74 7.70
CA ILE A 84 -6.67 0.67 6.45
C ILE A 84 -7.35 -0.30 5.48
N GLN A 85 -7.73 -1.47 5.96
CA GLN A 85 -8.38 -2.48 5.11
C GLN A 85 -9.64 -1.93 4.48
N ASP A 86 -10.48 -1.26 5.27
CA ASP A 86 -11.76 -0.74 4.78
C ASP A 86 -11.55 0.30 3.69
N ILE A 87 -10.56 1.19 3.84
CA ILE A 87 -10.28 2.21 2.83
C ILE A 87 -9.79 1.56 1.54
N ILE A 88 -8.88 0.59 1.64
CA ILE A 88 -8.34 -0.09 0.45
C ILE A 88 -9.45 -0.81 -0.30
N ARG A 89 -10.33 -1.52 0.42
CA ARG A 89 -11.42 -2.26 -0.22
C ARG A 89 -12.46 -1.31 -0.81
N ALA A 90 -12.81 -0.25 -0.10
CA ALA A 90 -13.75 0.75 -0.58
C ALA A 90 -13.20 1.49 -1.81
N GLY A 91 -11.88 1.60 -1.91
CA GLY A 91 -11.24 2.23 -3.06
C GLY A 91 -11.18 1.37 -4.31
N GLY A 92 -11.64 0.12 -4.25
CA GLY A 92 -11.76 -0.72 -5.43
C GLY A 92 -10.73 -1.82 -5.58
N TYR A 93 -9.78 -1.94 -4.65
CA TYR A 93 -8.81 -3.02 -4.73
C TYR A 93 -9.38 -4.29 -4.11
N THR A 94 -9.48 -5.37 -4.88
CA THR A 94 -10.08 -6.63 -4.43
C THR A 94 -9.09 -7.79 -4.36
N GLY A 95 -7.82 -7.54 -4.67
CA GLY A 95 -6.80 -8.60 -4.69
C GLY A 95 -6.22 -8.89 -3.30
N PRO A 96 -5.16 -9.70 -3.25
CA PRO A 96 -4.50 -10.04 -2.00
C PRO A 96 -3.96 -8.78 -1.30
N LEU A 97 -4.20 -8.70 0.01
CA LEU A 97 -3.82 -7.55 0.80
C LEU A 97 -3.17 -8.04 2.10
N GLN A 98 -1.99 -7.51 2.38
CA GLN A 98 -1.27 -7.79 3.63
C GLN A 98 -0.96 -6.48 4.32
N ILE A 99 -1.28 -6.39 5.59
CA ILE A 99 -1.03 -5.19 6.41
C ILE A 99 -0.16 -5.62 7.59
N VAL A 100 1.01 -5.00 7.73
CA VAL A 100 2.02 -5.42 8.71
C VAL A 100 2.58 -4.23 9.46
N GLY A 101 3.32 -4.51 10.53
CA GLY A 101 4.03 -3.46 11.25
C GLY A 101 5.16 -2.86 10.41
N ASP A 102 5.60 -1.68 10.81
CA ASP A 102 6.56 -0.89 10.03
C ASP A 102 7.95 -1.52 9.96
N GLN A 103 8.28 -2.43 10.86
CA GLN A 103 9.59 -3.07 10.86
C GLN A 103 9.73 -4.15 9.79
N VAL A 104 8.64 -4.52 9.12
CA VAL A 104 8.67 -5.52 8.06
C VAL A 104 8.71 -4.79 6.72
N THR A 105 9.59 -5.24 5.83
CA THR A 105 9.67 -4.65 4.50
C THR A 105 8.41 -4.98 3.72
N ALA A 106 7.58 -3.96 3.49
CA ALA A 106 6.31 -4.14 2.82
C ALA A 106 6.47 -4.69 1.41
N LEU A 107 7.49 -4.19 0.69
CA LEU A 107 7.73 -4.65 -0.68
C LEU A 107 8.07 -6.14 -0.73
N ALA A 108 8.88 -6.63 0.20
CA ALA A 108 9.22 -8.04 0.25
C ALA A 108 7.97 -8.88 0.48
N GLY A 109 7.08 -8.45 1.37
CA GLY A 109 5.81 -9.12 1.58
C GLY A 109 4.94 -9.12 0.35
N ALA A 110 4.85 -7.99 -0.36
CA ALA A 110 4.03 -7.88 -1.56
C ALA A 110 4.53 -8.79 -2.67
N LEU A 111 5.85 -8.99 -2.77
CA LEU A 111 6.44 -9.86 -3.78
C LEU A 111 6.38 -11.33 -3.38
N GLY A 112 5.93 -11.64 -2.18
CA GLY A 112 5.90 -13.01 -1.70
C GLY A 112 7.27 -13.60 -1.47
N GLN A 113 8.27 -12.78 -1.24
CA GLN A 113 9.62 -13.24 -1.01
C GLN A 113 9.76 -13.77 0.41
N PRO A 114 10.43 -14.91 0.56
CA PRO A 114 10.75 -15.38 1.91
C PRO A 114 11.74 -14.48 2.57
#